data_c11260ca90f5b26267e222b137aa4425
#
_entry.id   c11260ca90f5b26267e222b137aa4425
#
_cell.length_a   1.000
_cell.length_b   1.000
_cell.length_c   1.000
_cell.angle_alpha   90.00
_cell.angle_beta   90.00
_cell.angle_gamma   90.00
#
_symmetry.space_group_name_H-M   'P 1'
#
loop_
_entity.id
_entity.type
_entity.pdbx_description
1 polymer ?
#
loop_
_entity_poly.entity_id
_entity_poly.type
_entity_poly.pdbx_seq_one_letter_code
_entity_poly.pdbx_strand_id
1 'polypeptide(L)'
;MIPQRTLKNTIRATGVGLHSGDKVYMTLRPAPVNHGIVFRRVDLDPVVDVPAKAELVTEVTLCTGLTCNDAKIQTVEHLMSALAGLGVDNIIVELSSAELPIMDGSSGPFVFLLQSAGIIEQDAAKRFIRVLKTVEVTQGDKVARFEPYEGYRLGFTIQFDHPMIPAKQSRQEIEFSTAAYTKEISRARTFGFMRDLEYMRERNLGLGGSMDNAIVLDEFRVLNEDGLRYADEFVRHKILDAIGDLYLAGGQVLGAYEGFKSGHALNNKLVRALMADATAWEWVSYDSQAAAEPVAYGAPAYA
;
A
#
# COMPACT_ATOMS: atom_id res chain seq x y z
N MET A 1 3.22 1.15 -26.61
CA MET A 1 2.29 1.27 -25.47
C MET A 1 3.00 0.85 -24.19
N ILE A 2 2.67 1.45 -23.06
CA ILE A 2 3.15 0.98 -21.76
C ILE A 2 2.36 -0.28 -21.42
N PRO A 3 3.00 -1.47 -21.26
CA PRO A 3 2.31 -2.72 -21.06
C PRO A 3 1.87 -2.93 -19.62
N GLN A 4 0.82 -3.74 -19.41
CA GLN A 4 0.49 -4.31 -18.13
C GLN A 4 1.60 -5.25 -17.66
N ARG A 5 1.66 -5.51 -16.34
CA ARG A 5 2.66 -6.38 -15.71
C ARG A 5 2.03 -7.41 -14.79
N THR A 6 2.64 -8.60 -14.79
CA THR A 6 2.34 -9.69 -13.87
C THR A 6 3.63 -10.39 -13.44
N LEU A 7 3.53 -11.40 -12.57
CA LEU A 7 4.68 -12.23 -12.20
C LEU A 7 5.04 -13.21 -13.32
N LYS A 8 6.33 -13.57 -13.39
CA LYS A 8 6.83 -14.65 -14.24
C LYS A 8 6.59 -16.02 -13.61
N ASN A 9 6.86 -16.12 -12.30
CA ASN A 9 6.79 -17.36 -11.55
C ASN A 9 5.91 -17.21 -10.30
N THR A 10 5.38 -18.33 -9.82
CA THR A 10 4.74 -18.37 -8.51
C THR A 10 5.78 -18.34 -7.41
N ILE A 11 5.54 -17.55 -6.36
CA ILE A 11 6.38 -17.50 -5.18
C ILE A 11 5.55 -17.62 -3.89
N ARG A 12 6.15 -18.17 -2.83
CA ARG A 12 5.49 -18.40 -1.54
C ARG A 12 6.24 -17.74 -0.41
N ALA A 13 5.50 -17.29 0.58
CA ALA A 13 6.02 -16.79 1.83
C ALA A 13 5.17 -17.28 3.00
N THR A 14 5.78 -17.28 4.18
CA THR A 14 5.11 -17.60 5.44
C THR A 14 5.44 -16.51 6.44
N GLY A 15 4.46 -16.09 7.21
CA GLY A 15 4.64 -15.11 8.27
C GLY A 15 3.50 -15.16 9.28
N VAL A 16 3.33 -14.11 10.03
CA VAL A 16 2.24 -13.93 11.01
C VAL A 16 1.44 -12.68 10.68
N GLY A 17 0.13 -12.71 10.93
CA GLY A 17 -0.71 -11.52 10.87
C GLY A 17 -0.36 -10.56 12.01
N LEU A 18 -0.29 -9.26 11.73
CA LEU A 18 0.03 -8.25 12.77
C LEU A 18 -1.02 -8.20 13.87
N HIS A 19 -2.30 -8.21 13.49
CA HIS A 19 -3.40 -8.07 14.43
C HIS A 19 -3.87 -9.40 14.99
N SER A 20 -4.02 -10.42 14.14
CA SER A 20 -4.49 -11.76 14.52
C SER A 20 -3.44 -12.57 15.27
N GLY A 21 -2.15 -12.40 14.97
CA GLY A 21 -1.09 -13.29 15.43
C GLY A 21 -1.09 -14.68 14.76
N ASP A 22 -2.01 -14.91 13.82
CA ASP A 22 -2.13 -16.18 13.13
C ASP A 22 -1.00 -16.41 12.15
N LYS A 23 -0.57 -17.68 12.02
CA LYS A 23 0.38 -18.07 10.98
C LYS A 23 -0.31 -18.05 9.62
N VAL A 24 0.30 -17.37 8.66
CA VAL A 24 -0.22 -17.17 7.32
C VAL A 24 0.72 -17.78 6.29
N TYR A 25 0.16 -18.60 5.39
CA TYR A 25 0.81 -19.01 4.15
C TYR A 25 0.26 -18.15 3.02
N MET A 26 1.14 -17.44 2.34
CA MET A 26 0.82 -16.59 1.20
C MET A 26 1.47 -17.14 -0.06
N THR A 27 0.71 -17.25 -1.16
CA THR A 27 1.24 -17.58 -2.48
C THR A 27 0.88 -16.48 -3.46
N LEU A 28 1.89 -15.89 -4.09
CA LEU A 28 1.74 -14.91 -5.16
C LEU A 28 1.82 -15.64 -6.50
N ARG A 29 0.79 -15.48 -7.34
CA ARG A 29 0.68 -16.16 -8.65
C ARG A 29 0.51 -15.17 -9.79
N PRO A 30 1.09 -15.45 -10.97
CA PRO A 30 0.75 -14.74 -12.19
C PRO A 30 -0.75 -14.73 -12.43
N ALA A 31 -1.25 -13.67 -13.05
CA ALA A 31 -2.63 -13.59 -13.49
C ALA A 31 -2.70 -13.10 -14.95
N PRO A 32 -3.77 -13.42 -15.70
CA PRO A 32 -3.93 -12.99 -17.10
C PRO A 32 -4.11 -11.47 -17.21
N VAL A 33 -4.01 -10.94 -18.42
CA VAL A 33 -4.28 -9.53 -18.74
C VAL A 33 -5.66 -9.11 -18.25
N ASN A 34 -5.78 -7.88 -17.76
CA ASN A 34 -7.03 -7.29 -17.26
C ASN A 34 -7.66 -8.03 -16.07
N HIS A 35 -6.91 -8.92 -15.41
CA HIS A 35 -7.41 -9.62 -14.22
C HIS A 35 -7.51 -8.68 -13.00
N GLY A 36 -6.58 -7.74 -12.88
CA GLY A 36 -6.42 -6.94 -11.68
C GLY A 36 -5.76 -7.71 -10.54
N ILE A 37 -5.79 -7.13 -9.35
CA ILE A 37 -5.27 -7.70 -8.11
C ILE A 37 -6.42 -8.39 -7.38
N VAL A 38 -6.28 -9.69 -7.10
CA VAL A 38 -7.32 -10.48 -6.43
C VAL A 38 -6.69 -11.25 -5.27
N PHE A 39 -7.24 -11.07 -4.09
CA PHE A 39 -6.95 -11.89 -2.91
C PHE A 39 -7.87 -13.10 -2.91
N ARG A 40 -7.30 -14.28 -2.62
CA ARG A 40 -8.02 -15.55 -2.64
C ARG A 40 -7.88 -16.28 -1.30
N ARG A 41 -8.98 -16.44 -0.58
CA ARG A 41 -9.07 -17.20 0.67
C ARG A 41 -9.17 -18.69 0.36
N VAL A 42 -7.99 -19.35 0.36
CA VAL A 42 -7.90 -20.80 0.05
C VAL A 42 -8.20 -21.71 1.25
N ASP A 43 -8.36 -21.14 2.42
CA ASP A 43 -8.75 -21.81 3.67
C ASP A 43 -10.28 -21.91 3.84
N LEU A 44 -11.05 -21.23 2.99
CA LEU A 44 -12.51 -21.28 3.00
C LEU A 44 -13.04 -22.34 2.04
N ASP A 45 -14.20 -22.91 2.36
CA ASP A 45 -14.94 -23.84 1.50
C ASP A 45 -16.37 -23.33 1.32
N PRO A 46 -16.76 -22.86 0.12
CA PRO A 46 -15.91 -22.74 -1.08
C PRO A 46 -14.84 -21.66 -0.95
N VAL A 47 -13.78 -21.78 -1.77
CA VAL A 47 -12.74 -20.74 -1.94
C VAL A 47 -13.41 -19.42 -2.37
N VAL A 48 -12.97 -18.30 -1.80
CA VAL A 48 -13.55 -16.96 -2.07
C VAL A 48 -12.49 -16.02 -2.61
N ASP A 49 -12.81 -15.39 -3.74
CA ASP A 49 -12.03 -14.31 -4.35
C ASP A 49 -12.53 -12.94 -3.87
N VAL A 50 -11.59 -12.11 -3.43
CA VAL A 50 -11.83 -10.73 -2.96
C VAL A 50 -11.02 -9.79 -3.84
N PRO A 51 -11.63 -9.08 -4.79
CA PRO A 51 -10.94 -8.10 -5.62
C PRO A 51 -10.38 -6.94 -4.78
N ALA A 52 -9.18 -6.46 -5.12
CA ALA A 52 -8.57 -5.30 -4.48
C ALA A 52 -9.21 -4.00 -4.98
N LYS A 53 -10.32 -3.59 -4.36
CA LYS A 53 -11.10 -2.42 -4.76
C LYS A 53 -11.49 -1.57 -3.57
N ALA A 54 -11.46 -0.24 -3.76
CA ALA A 54 -11.75 0.73 -2.70
C ALA A 54 -13.18 0.58 -2.12
N GLU A 55 -14.15 0.18 -2.95
CA GLU A 55 -15.53 -0.05 -2.51
C GLU A 55 -15.71 -1.27 -1.58
N LEU A 56 -14.74 -2.19 -1.57
CA LEU A 56 -14.74 -3.37 -0.69
C LEU A 56 -14.01 -3.12 0.64
N VAL A 57 -13.44 -1.95 0.84
CA VAL A 57 -12.82 -1.58 2.13
C VAL A 57 -13.90 -1.39 3.19
N THR A 58 -13.84 -2.20 4.23
CA THR A 58 -14.78 -2.20 5.36
C THR A 58 -14.09 -2.04 6.72
N GLU A 59 -12.78 -2.32 6.79
CA GLU A 59 -11.97 -2.12 7.99
C GLU A 59 -10.88 -1.09 7.71
N VAL A 60 -10.75 -0.12 8.61
CA VAL A 60 -9.77 0.98 8.52
C VAL A 60 -9.13 1.31 9.87
N THR A 61 -9.34 0.44 10.87
CA THR A 61 -8.76 0.59 12.21
C THR A 61 -7.38 -0.05 12.24
N LEU A 62 -6.34 0.78 12.21
CA LEU A 62 -4.92 0.40 12.22
C LEU A 62 -4.45 -0.43 11.00
N CYS A 63 -5.32 -0.75 10.07
CA CYS A 63 -4.98 -1.41 8.80
C CYS A 63 -6.05 -1.11 7.74
N THR A 64 -5.79 -1.49 6.50
CA THR A 64 -6.80 -1.53 5.43
C THR A 64 -7.26 -2.96 5.24
N GLY A 65 -8.57 -3.18 5.42
CA GLY A 65 -9.20 -4.48 5.25
C GLY A 65 -10.35 -4.46 4.26
N LEU A 66 -10.43 -5.52 3.45
CA LEU A 66 -11.45 -5.74 2.42
C LEU A 66 -12.43 -6.81 2.87
N THR A 67 -13.69 -6.68 2.46
CA THR A 67 -14.71 -7.73 2.67
C THR A 67 -15.50 -7.95 1.39
N CYS A 68 -15.65 -9.20 0.99
CA CYS A 68 -16.49 -9.64 -0.12
C CYS A 68 -17.13 -11.00 0.24
N ASN A 69 -18.47 -11.11 0.12
CA ASN A 69 -19.20 -12.35 0.45
C ASN A 69 -18.77 -12.93 1.82
N ASP A 70 -18.74 -12.10 2.86
CA ASP A 70 -18.31 -12.42 4.23
C ASP A 70 -16.84 -12.85 4.39
N ALA A 71 -16.09 -13.03 3.32
CA ALA A 71 -14.65 -13.25 3.37
C ALA A 71 -13.91 -11.93 3.63
N LYS A 72 -13.07 -11.94 4.67
CA LYS A 72 -12.26 -10.78 5.06
C LYS A 72 -10.80 -10.99 4.65
N ILE A 73 -10.17 -9.91 4.22
CA ILE A 73 -8.73 -9.80 3.99
C ILE A 73 -8.25 -8.53 4.69
N GLN A 74 -7.31 -8.64 5.62
CA GLN A 74 -6.82 -7.51 6.42
C GLN A 74 -5.34 -7.22 6.13
N THR A 75 -4.92 -5.99 6.45
CA THR A 75 -3.53 -5.52 6.33
C THR A 75 -3.00 -5.63 4.90
N VAL A 76 -3.80 -5.15 3.92
CA VAL A 76 -3.45 -5.25 2.50
C VAL A 76 -2.48 -4.15 2.03
N GLU A 77 -2.40 -3.03 2.75
CA GLU A 77 -1.72 -1.80 2.37
C GLU A 77 -0.25 -1.99 2.01
N HIS A 78 0.51 -2.80 2.75
CA HIS A 78 1.95 -2.98 2.50
C HIS A 78 2.23 -3.77 1.22
N LEU A 79 1.47 -4.83 0.94
CA LEU A 79 1.57 -5.56 -0.33
C LEU A 79 1.05 -4.72 -1.49
N MET A 80 -0.09 -4.04 -1.33
CA MET A 80 -0.63 -3.13 -2.35
C MET A 80 0.37 -2.02 -2.70
N SER A 81 1.08 -1.49 -1.70
CA SER A 81 2.16 -0.53 -1.88
C SER A 81 3.31 -1.10 -2.72
N ALA A 82 3.75 -2.35 -2.45
CA ALA A 82 4.79 -3.02 -3.23
C ALA A 82 4.35 -3.28 -4.68
N LEU A 83 3.10 -3.69 -4.90
CA LEU A 83 2.53 -3.91 -6.23
C LEU A 83 2.48 -2.60 -7.03
N ALA A 84 2.03 -1.50 -6.41
CA ALA A 84 2.07 -0.17 -7.01
C ALA A 84 3.50 0.27 -7.32
N GLY A 85 4.43 0.07 -6.38
CA GLY A 85 5.84 0.44 -6.49
C GLY A 85 6.57 -0.22 -7.67
N LEU A 86 6.19 -1.45 -7.99
CA LEU A 86 6.76 -2.23 -9.09
C LEU A 86 5.89 -2.24 -10.35
N GLY A 87 4.74 -1.57 -10.31
CA GLY A 87 3.81 -1.45 -11.43
C GLY A 87 3.15 -2.77 -11.83
N VAL A 88 2.88 -3.66 -10.87
CA VAL A 88 2.17 -4.94 -11.12
C VAL A 88 0.68 -4.68 -11.19
N ASP A 89 0.07 -5.03 -12.33
CA ASP A 89 -1.37 -4.82 -12.59
C ASP A 89 -2.21 -6.05 -12.29
N ASN A 90 -1.65 -7.24 -12.55
CA ASN A 90 -2.41 -8.50 -12.54
C ASN A 90 -1.71 -9.54 -11.64
N ILE A 91 -2.38 -9.96 -10.58
CA ILE A 91 -1.84 -10.96 -9.63
C ILE A 91 -2.97 -11.64 -8.86
N ILE A 92 -2.79 -12.92 -8.53
CA ILE A 92 -3.60 -13.64 -7.55
C ILE A 92 -2.76 -13.83 -6.29
N VAL A 93 -3.31 -13.42 -5.16
CA VAL A 93 -2.72 -13.53 -3.82
C VAL A 93 -3.51 -14.54 -3.01
N GLU A 94 -3.03 -15.79 -2.96
CA GLU A 94 -3.66 -16.84 -2.16
C GLU A 94 -3.24 -16.71 -0.69
N LEU A 95 -4.21 -16.81 0.21
CA LEU A 95 -4.02 -16.67 1.67
C LEU A 95 -4.70 -17.82 2.42
N SER A 96 -4.02 -18.35 3.41
CA SER A 96 -4.54 -19.37 4.33
C SER A 96 -5.18 -18.78 5.59
N SER A 97 -5.36 -17.47 5.66
CA SER A 97 -5.92 -16.73 6.80
C SER A 97 -6.55 -15.41 6.33
N ALA A 98 -7.30 -14.77 7.22
CA ALA A 98 -7.96 -13.49 6.95
C ALA A 98 -7.01 -12.29 6.89
N GLU A 99 -5.76 -12.44 7.29
CA GLU A 99 -4.81 -11.34 7.35
C GLU A 99 -3.54 -11.67 6.54
N LEU A 100 -2.98 -10.67 5.86
CA LEU A 100 -1.67 -10.80 5.21
C LEU A 100 -0.55 -10.91 6.27
N PRO A 101 0.56 -11.59 5.94
CA PRO A 101 1.71 -11.60 6.84
C PRO A 101 2.33 -10.21 6.93
N ILE A 102 2.63 -9.75 8.15
CA ILE A 102 3.21 -8.43 8.39
C ILE A 102 4.67 -8.33 7.93
N MET A 103 5.34 -9.46 7.79
CA MET A 103 6.76 -9.56 7.45
C MET A 103 7.64 -8.80 8.46
N ASP A 104 8.43 -7.82 7.99
CA ASP A 104 9.25 -6.94 8.84
C ASP A 104 8.56 -5.60 9.17
N GLY A 105 7.28 -5.48 8.87
CA GLY A 105 6.49 -4.25 9.07
C GLY A 105 6.63 -3.23 7.96
N SER A 106 7.33 -3.53 6.87
CA SER A 106 7.49 -2.68 5.69
C SER A 106 7.04 -3.39 4.41
N SER A 107 7.08 -2.71 3.28
CA SER A 107 6.88 -3.33 1.96
C SER A 107 8.14 -4.00 1.39
N GLY A 108 9.31 -3.82 2.02
CA GLY A 108 10.59 -4.33 1.51
C GLY A 108 10.59 -5.83 1.22
N PRO A 109 10.14 -6.71 2.13
CA PRO A 109 10.05 -8.14 1.87
C PRO A 109 9.12 -8.50 0.71
N PHE A 110 8.00 -7.78 0.51
CA PHE A 110 7.11 -7.98 -0.64
C PHE A 110 7.79 -7.56 -1.95
N VAL A 111 8.51 -6.44 -1.96
CA VAL A 111 9.33 -6.02 -3.11
C VAL A 111 10.33 -7.11 -3.47
N PHE A 112 11.04 -7.66 -2.47
CA PHE A 112 11.99 -8.75 -2.68
C PHE A 112 11.32 -10.00 -3.26
N LEU A 113 10.16 -10.41 -2.75
CA LEU A 113 9.41 -11.56 -3.27
C LEU A 113 8.97 -11.35 -4.71
N LEU A 114 8.40 -10.19 -5.04
CA LEU A 114 7.93 -9.86 -6.38
C LEU A 114 9.09 -9.85 -7.39
N GLN A 115 10.23 -9.24 -7.02
CA GLN A 115 11.44 -9.22 -7.85
C GLN A 115 12.03 -10.64 -8.01
N SER A 116 12.04 -11.45 -6.95
CA SER A 116 12.52 -12.84 -6.99
C SER A 116 11.63 -13.76 -7.85
N ALA A 117 10.31 -13.51 -7.89
CA ALA A 117 9.41 -14.21 -8.80
C ALA A 117 9.64 -13.82 -10.27
N GLY A 118 10.28 -12.67 -10.49
CA GLY A 118 10.37 -12.01 -11.79
C GLY A 118 9.06 -11.32 -12.16
N ILE A 119 9.18 -10.18 -12.84
CA ILE A 119 8.05 -9.41 -13.36
C ILE A 119 8.16 -9.38 -14.87
N ILE A 120 7.06 -9.70 -15.56
CA ILE A 120 6.99 -9.72 -17.01
C ILE A 120 5.92 -8.76 -17.52
N GLU A 121 6.14 -8.24 -18.70
CA GLU A 121 5.18 -7.45 -19.46
C GLU A 121 4.18 -8.34 -20.18
N GLN A 122 2.94 -7.86 -20.28
CA GLN A 122 1.83 -8.56 -20.93
C GLN A 122 1.35 -7.79 -22.15
N ASP A 123 0.80 -8.49 -23.14
CA ASP A 123 0.28 -7.88 -24.38
C ASP A 123 -1.09 -7.20 -24.15
N ALA A 124 -1.09 -6.20 -23.31
CA ALA A 124 -2.24 -5.32 -23.03
C ALA A 124 -1.75 -3.96 -22.52
N ALA A 125 -2.43 -2.88 -22.92
CA ALA A 125 -2.10 -1.54 -22.48
C ALA A 125 -2.36 -1.36 -20.99
N LYS A 126 -1.37 -0.84 -20.26
CA LYS A 126 -1.55 -0.34 -18.89
C LYS A 126 -2.45 0.91 -18.93
N ARG A 127 -3.41 0.94 -18.02
CA ARG A 127 -4.30 2.10 -17.85
C ARG A 127 -3.96 2.83 -16.57
N PHE A 128 -4.02 4.15 -16.64
CA PHE A 128 -3.80 5.05 -15.52
C PHE A 128 -5.06 5.85 -15.25
N ILE A 129 -5.26 6.23 -14.00
CA ILE A 129 -6.33 7.13 -13.57
C ILE A 129 -5.75 8.55 -13.53
N ARG A 130 -6.04 9.38 -14.53
CA ARG A 130 -5.62 10.78 -14.56
C ARG A 130 -6.59 11.63 -13.78
N VAL A 131 -6.09 12.39 -12.80
CA VAL A 131 -6.86 13.39 -12.05
C VAL A 131 -7.02 14.65 -12.88
N LEU A 132 -8.26 15.11 -13.09
CA LEU A 132 -8.60 16.26 -13.93
C LEU A 132 -8.90 17.52 -13.12
N LYS A 133 -9.31 17.38 -11.88
CA LYS A 133 -9.59 18.50 -10.96
C LYS A 133 -9.29 18.12 -9.53
N THR A 134 -9.13 19.11 -8.67
CA THR A 134 -8.92 18.88 -7.24
C THR A 134 -10.10 18.14 -6.62
N VAL A 135 -9.79 17.04 -5.90
CA VAL A 135 -10.73 16.32 -5.05
C VAL A 135 -10.15 16.30 -3.64
N GLU A 136 -10.90 16.77 -2.67
CA GLU A 136 -10.46 16.88 -1.28
C GLU A 136 -11.50 16.27 -0.34
N VAL A 137 -11.03 15.60 0.68
CA VAL A 137 -11.84 15.11 1.79
C VAL A 137 -11.20 15.50 3.11
N THR A 138 -12.03 15.85 4.08
CA THR A 138 -11.61 16.28 5.41
C THR A 138 -12.31 15.49 6.50
N GLN A 139 -11.65 15.39 7.66
CA GLN A 139 -12.23 14.86 8.88
C GLN A 139 -11.59 15.54 10.10
N GLY A 140 -12.30 16.50 10.68
CA GLY A 140 -11.72 17.42 11.67
C GLY A 140 -10.60 18.25 11.03
N ASP A 141 -9.40 18.16 11.60
CA ASP A 141 -8.20 18.84 11.09
C ASP A 141 -7.39 18.00 10.10
N LYS A 142 -7.86 16.77 9.76
CA LYS A 142 -7.20 15.87 8.82
C LYS A 142 -7.65 16.16 7.40
N VAL A 143 -6.71 16.09 6.45
CA VAL A 143 -6.97 16.35 5.03
C VAL A 143 -6.33 15.26 4.18
N ALA A 144 -7.04 14.81 3.15
CA ALA A 144 -6.48 14.05 2.03
C ALA A 144 -6.99 14.65 0.72
N ARG A 145 -6.08 14.90 -0.23
CA ARG A 145 -6.40 15.62 -1.46
C ARG A 145 -5.66 15.05 -2.66
N PHE A 146 -6.33 15.00 -3.79
CA PHE A 146 -5.72 14.89 -5.11
C PHE A 146 -5.79 16.20 -5.86
N GLU A 147 -4.74 16.51 -6.59
CA GLU A 147 -4.66 17.63 -7.54
C GLU A 147 -4.19 17.13 -8.90
N PRO A 148 -4.60 17.76 -10.02
CA PRO A 148 -4.03 17.48 -11.33
C PRO A 148 -2.51 17.66 -11.31
N TYR A 149 -1.80 16.68 -11.87
CA TYR A 149 -0.35 16.68 -11.96
C TYR A 149 0.13 15.75 -13.09
N GLU A 150 1.15 16.18 -13.84
CA GLU A 150 1.80 15.37 -14.89
C GLU A 150 2.80 14.40 -14.25
N GLY A 151 2.36 13.20 -13.89
CA GLY A 151 3.11 12.21 -13.14
C GLY A 151 2.39 11.74 -11.88
N TYR A 152 3.11 11.21 -10.91
CA TYR A 152 2.57 10.85 -9.61
C TYR A 152 3.48 11.37 -8.49
N ARG A 153 2.97 12.30 -7.72
CA ARG A 153 3.66 12.91 -6.59
C ARG A 153 2.87 12.68 -5.31
N LEU A 154 3.56 12.35 -4.24
CA LEU A 154 2.95 12.18 -2.92
C LEU A 154 3.65 13.06 -1.89
N GLY A 155 2.87 13.93 -1.25
CA GLY A 155 3.26 14.67 -0.05
C GLY A 155 2.50 14.15 1.16
N PHE A 156 3.17 14.02 2.29
CA PHE A 156 2.53 13.61 3.53
C PHE A 156 3.09 14.38 4.71
N THR A 157 2.20 14.84 5.59
CA THR A 157 2.56 15.47 6.87
C THR A 157 1.90 14.70 8.01
N ILE A 158 2.71 14.24 8.94
CA ILE A 158 2.26 13.64 10.21
C ILE A 158 2.37 14.68 11.34
N GLN A 159 1.58 14.49 12.38
CA GLN A 159 1.69 15.27 13.60
C GLN A 159 1.42 14.36 14.80
N PHE A 160 2.48 14.04 15.53
CA PHE A 160 2.42 13.31 16.79
C PHE A 160 3.15 14.13 17.85
N ASP A 161 2.58 14.18 19.05
CA ASP A 161 3.23 14.79 20.21
C ASP A 161 4.20 13.75 20.80
N HIS A 162 5.42 13.71 20.21
CA HIS A 162 6.47 12.79 20.64
C HIS A 162 7.86 13.33 20.29
N PRO A 163 8.86 13.26 21.22
CA PRO A 163 10.20 13.84 21.00
C PRO A 163 10.95 13.20 19.81
N MET A 164 10.66 11.94 19.50
CA MET A 164 11.27 11.25 18.35
C MET A 164 10.62 11.56 17.01
N ILE A 165 9.56 12.39 16.99
CA ILE A 165 8.84 12.79 15.75
C ILE A 165 8.80 14.33 15.69
N PRO A 166 9.97 14.99 15.56
CA PRO A 166 10.02 16.45 15.53
C PRO A 166 9.43 17.02 14.24
N ALA A 167 8.91 18.23 14.29
CA ALA A 167 8.23 18.87 13.15
C ALA A 167 9.07 18.89 11.86
N LYS A 168 10.40 19.04 11.95
CA LYS A 168 11.32 19.01 10.79
C LYS A 168 11.42 17.64 10.09
N GLN A 169 10.98 16.57 10.72
CA GLN A 169 10.96 15.19 10.19
C GLN A 169 9.53 14.68 9.99
N SER A 170 8.54 15.56 10.12
CA SER A 170 7.11 15.21 10.04
C SER A 170 6.50 15.43 8.66
N ARG A 171 7.26 15.96 7.68
CA ARG A 171 6.84 16.11 6.30
C ARG A 171 7.84 15.47 5.36
N GLN A 172 7.32 14.74 4.38
CA GLN A 172 8.09 14.21 3.25
C GLN A 172 7.28 14.31 1.97
N GLU A 173 7.98 14.47 0.87
CA GLU A 173 7.42 14.47 -0.48
C GLU A 173 8.28 13.60 -1.39
N ILE A 174 7.65 12.86 -2.30
CA ILE A 174 8.31 12.00 -3.26
C ILE A 174 7.70 12.19 -4.65
N GLU A 175 8.56 12.39 -5.65
CA GLU A 175 8.22 12.17 -7.03
C GLU A 175 8.32 10.67 -7.32
N PHE A 176 7.18 10.04 -7.62
CA PHE A 176 7.09 8.59 -7.64
C PHE A 176 7.76 7.98 -8.87
N SER A 177 8.63 7.05 -8.60
CA SER A 177 9.20 6.10 -9.57
C SER A 177 9.52 4.80 -8.82
N THR A 178 9.69 3.69 -9.53
CA THR A 178 10.14 2.43 -8.90
C THR A 178 11.46 2.62 -8.13
N ALA A 179 12.40 3.39 -8.69
CA ALA A 179 13.68 3.65 -8.05
C ALA A 179 13.53 4.47 -6.75
N ALA A 180 12.77 5.57 -6.79
CA ALA A 180 12.49 6.39 -5.62
C ALA A 180 11.73 5.59 -4.56
N TYR A 181 10.66 4.88 -4.94
CA TYR A 181 9.90 4.02 -4.05
C TYR A 181 10.78 2.97 -3.34
N THR A 182 11.57 2.23 -4.10
CA THR A 182 12.41 1.16 -3.56
C THR A 182 13.47 1.69 -2.63
N LYS A 183 14.12 2.82 -2.98
CA LYS A 183 15.20 3.42 -2.20
C LYS A 183 14.70 4.15 -0.96
N GLU A 184 13.59 4.88 -1.08
CA GLU A 184 13.20 5.89 -0.09
C GLU A 184 11.99 5.51 0.75
N ILE A 185 11.11 4.62 0.25
CA ILE A 185 9.82 4.34 0.89
C ILE A 185 9.68 2.88 1.32
N SER A 186 9.96 1.93 0.44
CA SER A 186 9.56 0.53 0.60
C SER A 186 10.01 -0.13 1.91
N ARG A 187 11.10 0.34 2.52
CA ARG A 187 11.68 -0.22 3.75
C ARG A 187 11.24 0.49 5.03
N ALA A 188 10.40 1.52 4.94
CA ALA A 188 9.88 2.21 6.11
C ALA A 188 8.89 1.30 6.86
N ARG A 189 9.15 1.08 8.15
CA ARG A 189 8.38 0.15 9.00
C ARG A 189 7.18 0.83 9.62
N THR A 190 6.14 0.04 9.86
CA THR A 190 5.01 0.42 10.72
C THR A 190 5.49 0.69 12.15
N PHE A 191 4.72 1.46 12.90
CA PHE A 191 5.10 1.88 14.25
C PHE A 191 3.89 1.94 15.18
N GLY A 192 4.17 1.83 16.46
CA GLY A 192 3.16 1.95 17.51
C GLY A 192 3.75 2.51 18.79
N PHE A 193 2.88 3.07 19.64
CA PHE A 193 3.25 3.62 20.93
C PHE A 193 2.88 2.65 22.05
N MET A 194 3.77 2.49 23.03
CA MET A 194 3.51 1.66 24.20
C MET A 194 2.22 2.05 24.94
N ARG A 195 1.87 3.34 24.95
CA ARG A 195 0.63 3.85 25.56
C ARG A 195 -0.65 3.31 24.91
N ASP A 196 -0.57 2.85 23.63
CA ASP A 196 -1.73 2.36 22.89
C ASP A 196 -1.91 0.83 23.04
N LEU A 197 -0.95 0.13 23.68
CA LEU A 197 -0.98 -1.34 23.81
C LEU A 197 -2.20 -1.85 24.58
N GLU A 198 -2.65 -1.15 25.62
CA GLU A 198 -3.83 -1.55 26.39
C GLU A 198 -5.08 -1.46 25.51
N TYR A 199 -5.25 -0.35 24.80
CA TYR A 199 -6.33 -0.16 23.83
C TYR A 199 -6.34 -1.26 22.74
N MET A 200 -5.16 -1.62 22.23
CA MET A 200 -5.02 -2.67 21.20
C MET A 200 -5.37 -4.05 21.78
N ARG A 201 -4.88 -4.38 22.98
CA ARG A 201 -5.15 -5.66 23.65
C ARG A 201 -6.63 -5.87 23.94
N GLU A 202 -7.34 -4.84 24.42
CA GLU A 202 -8.78 -4.90 24.66
C GLU A 202 -9.60 -5.23 23.41
N ARG A 203 -9.02 -4.94 22.21
CA ARG A 203 -9.65 -5.15 20.90
C ARG A 203 -9.08 -6.32 20.13
N ASN A 204 -8.23 -7.13 20.77
CA ASN A 204 -7.51 -8.23 20.15
C ASN A 204 -6.72 -7.79 18.90
N LEU A 205 -6.08 -6.61 18.96
CA LEU A 205 -5.22 -6.06 17.91
C LEU A 205 -3.75 -6.16 18.31
N GLY A 206 -2.87 -6.26 17.32
CA GLY A 206 -1.43 -6.29 17.52
C GLY A 206 -0.91 -7.58 18.18
N LEU A 207 -1.67 -8.69 18.12
CA LEU A 207 -1.29 -9.96 18.78
C LEU A 207 -0.02 -10.58 18.19
N GLY A 208 0.27 -10.33 16.91
CA GLY A 208 1.51 -10.73 16.23
C GLY A 208 2.59 -9.66 16.22
N GLY A 209 2.34 -8.50 16.84
CA GLY A 209 3.28 -7.38 16.88
C GLY A 209 4.51 -7.68 17.75
N SER A 210 5.68 -7.33 17.24
CA SER A 210 6.97 -7.44 17.93
C SER A 210 7.93 -6.34 17.45
N MET A 211 9.08 -6.20 18.11
CA MET A 211 10.13 -5.28 17.66
C MET A 211 10.79 -5.72 16.33
N ASP A 212 10.56 -6.97 15.89
CA ASP A 212 11.04 -7.45 14.59
C ASP A 212 10.18 -6.94 13.42
N ASN A 213 8.92 -6.57 13.69
CA ASN A 213 7.95 -6.18 12.65
C ASN A 213 7.25 -4.83 12.89
N ALA A 214 7.66 -4.07 13.90
CA ALA A 214 7.17 -2.72 14.16
C ALA A 214 8.22 -1.88 14.89
N ILE A 215 8.22 -0.57 14.64
CA ILE A 215 8.94 0.37 15.50
C ILE A 215 8.07 0.64 16.72
N VAL A 216 8.62 0.40 17.90
CA VAL A 216 7.92 0.61 19.16
C VAL A 216 8.50 1.83 19.88
N LEU A 217 7.64 2.77 20.28
CA LEU A 217 8.02 3.97 20.99
C LEU A 217 7.45 3.94 22.43
N ASP A 218 8.30 4.25 23.41
CA ASP A 218 7.84 4.65 24.75
C ASP A 218 7.52 6.16 24.77
N GLU A 219 7.49 6.81 25.89
CA GLU A 219 7.23 8.26 25.99
C GLU A 219 8.39 9.14 25.50
N PHE A 220 9.59 8.59 25.37
CA PHE A 220 10.82 9.38 25.12
C PHE A 220 11.64 8.92 23.94
N ARG A 221 11.60 7.62 23.60
CA ARG A 221 12.54 7.01 22.64
C ARG A 221 11.93 5.87 21.84
N VAL A 222 12.65 5.47 20.79
CA VAL A 222 12.47 4.20 20.07
C VAL A 222 13.09 3.07 20.89
N LEU A 223 12.36 1.97 21.07
CA LEU A 223 12.80 0.81 21.87
C LEU A 223 13.56 -0.23 21.05
N ASN A 224 13.41 -0.23 19.73
CA ASN A 224 14.12 -1.14 18.83
C ASN A 224 15.64 -0.90 18.92
N GLU A 225 16.44 -1.93 19.23
CA GLU A 225 17.89 -1.83 19.40
C GLU A 225 18.60 -1.32 18.13
N ASP A 226 18.11 -1.73 16.94
CA ASP A 226 18.65 -1.31 15.64
C ASP A 226 18.28 0.14 15.26
N GLY A 227 17.44 0.82 16.05
CA GLY A 227 16.98 2.18 15.78
C GLY A 227 16.11 2.30 14.53
N LEU A 228 16.20 3.46 13.88
CA LEU A 228 15.43 3.79 12.67
C LEU A 228 16.24 3.51 11.40
N ARG A 229 15.57 3.05 10.34
CA ARG A 229 16.14 2.88 8.99
C ARG A 229 16.31 4.20 8.23
N TYR A 230 15.45 5.19 8.55
CA TYR A 230 15.47 6.55 8.02
C TYR A 230 15.24 7.52 9.18
N ALA A 231 15.87 8.70 9.15
CA ALA A 231 15.65 9.70 10.19
C ALA A 231 14.19 10.15 10.31
N ASP A 232 13.44 10.07 9.20
CA ASP A 232 12.04 10.42 9.03
C ASP A 232 11.17 9.19 8.70
N GLU A 233 11.52 8.00 9.26
CA GLU A 233 10.88 6.72 8.91
C GLU A 233 9.37 6.72 9.12
N PHE A 234 8.88 7.41 10.14
CA PHE A 234 7.46 7.48 10.46
C PHE A 234 6.61 8.09 9.33
N VAL A 235 7.04 9.22 8.77
CA VAL A 235 6.31 9.85 7.66
C VAL A 235 6.49 9.08 6.36
N ARG A 236 7.66 8.44 6.12
CA ARG A 236 7.87 7.57 4.97
C ARG A 236 6.95 6.36 5.01
N HIS A 237 6.72 5.79 6.20
CA HIS A 237 5.76 4.70 6.35
C HIS A 237 4.33 5.17 6.03
N LYS A 238 3.92 6.37 6.43
CA LYS A 238 2.60 6.92 6.06
C LYS A 238 2.46 7.17 4.56
N ILE A 239 3.54 7.48 3.84
CA ILE A 239 3.56 7.52 2.37
C ILE A 239 3.41 6.11 1.80
N LEU A 240 4.11 5.11 2.37
CA LEU A 240 3.99 3.70 1.98
C LEU A 240 2.53 3.22 2.08
N ASP A 241 1.88 3.45 3.22
CA ASP A 241 0.47 3.15 3.45
C ASP A 241 -0.43 3.83 2.42
N ALA A 242 -0.22 5.15 2.20
CA ALA A 242 -1.01 5.90 1.24
C ALA A 242 -0.87 5.33 -0.19
N ILE A 243 0.34 4.98 -0.65
CA ILE A 243 0.55 4.35 -1.96
C ILE A 243 -0.30 3.08 -2.09
N GLY A 244 -0.32 2.22 -1.06
CA GLY A 244 -1.11 0.99 -1.06
C GLY A 244 -2.61 1.23 -1.05
N ASP A 245 -3.08 2.13 -0.18
CA ASP A 245 -4.49 2.50 -0.08
C ASP A 245 -5.02 3.10 -1.38
N LEU A 246 -4.24 4.00 -2.00
CA LEU A 246 -4.62 4.68 -3.24
C LEU A 246 -4.62 3.74 -4.45
N TYR A 247 -3.80 2.67 -4.44
CA TYR A 247 -3.79 1.68 -5.51
C TYR A 247 -5.06 0.84 -5.57
N LEU A 248 -5.86 0.83 -4.49
CA LEU A 248 -7.23 0.25 -4.48
C LEU A 248 -8.22 0.98 -5.40
N ALA A 249 -7.84 2.11 -6.00
CA ALA A 249 -8.60 2.75 -7.08
C ALA A 249 -8.73 1.85 -8.33
N GLY A 250 -7.95 0.77 -8.43
CA GLY A 250 -7.96 -0.18 -9.54
C GLY A 250 -6.92 0.12 -10.63
N GLY A 251 -6.02 1.05 -10.41
CA GLY A 251 -4.91 1.41 -11.27
C GLY A 251 -4.06 2.52 -10.68
N GLN A 252 -2.91 2.76 -11.29
CA GLN A 252 -2.02 3.85 -10.88
C GLN A 252 -2.66 5.21 -11.13
N VAL A 253 -2.73 6.03 -10.09
CA VAL A 253 -3.19 7.42 -10.19
C VAL A 253 -2.07 8.29 -10.78
N LEU A 254 -2.43 9.16 -11.70
CA LEU A 254 -1.63 10.30 -12.18
C LEU A 254 -2.23 11.57 -11.60
N GLY A 255 -1.49 12.21 -10.71
CA GLY A 255 -1.92 13.35 -9.93
C GLY A 255 -0.96 13.60 -8.77
N ALA A 256 -1.12 14.69 -8.07
CA ALA A 256 -0.44 14.96 -6.82
C ALA A 256 -1.37 14.59 -5.65
N TYR A 257 -0.90 13.73 -4.76
CA TYR A 257 -1.56 13.43 -3.49
C TYR A 257 -0.93 14.23 -2.36
N GLU A 258 -1.76 14.81 -1.51
CA GLU A 258 -1.32 15.48 -0.29
C GLU A 258 -2.14 14.97 0.90
N GLY A 259 -1.45 14.38 1.88
CA GLY A 259 -2.02 13.89 3.13
C GLY A 259 -1.55 14.73 4.32
N PHE A 260 -2.48 15.33 5.08
CA PHE A 260 -2.20 15.94 6.37
C PHE A 260 -2.91 15.16 7.46
N LYS A 261 -2.14 14.49 8.33
CA LYS A 261 -2.66 13.63 9.41
C LYS A 261 -3.61 12.54 8.90
N SER A 262 -3.56 12.22 7.60
CA SER A 262 -4.41 11.20 6.97
C SER A 262 -4.08 9.80 7.47
N GLY A 263 -4.95 8.87 7.20
CA GLY A 263 -4.81 7.44 7.46
C GLY A 263 -5.77 6.66 6.57
N HIS A 264 -5.84 5.34 6.74
CA HIS A 264 -6.58 4.42 5.87
C HIS A 264 -8.03 4.86 5.61
N ALA A 265 -8.75 5.29 6.65
CA ALA A 265 -10.13 5.77 6.52
C ALA A 265 -10.26 6.96 5.56
N LEU A 266 -9.38 7.96 5.70
CA LEU A 266 -9.45 9.17 4.90
C LEU A 266 -8.90 8.95 3.49
N ASN A 267 -7.86 8.11 3.34
CA ASN A 267 -7.33 7.68 2.05
C ASN A 267 -8.41 6.95 1.23
N ASN A 268 -9.12 5.99 1.84
CA ASN A 268 -10.22 5.29 1.18
C ASN A 268 -11.37 6.23 0.82
N LYS A 269 -11.73 7.16 1.72
CA LYS A 269 -12.75 8.17 1.46
C LYS A 269 -12.38 9.06 0.26
N LEU A 270 -11.10 9.43 0.13
CA LEU A 270 -10.60 10.20 -1.00
C LEU A 270 -10.70 9.43 -2.31
N VAL A 271 -10.26 8.15 -2.34
CA VAL A 271 -10.38 7.29 -3.52
C VAL A 271 -11.84 7.15 -3.94
N ARG A 272 -12.74 6.87 -3.00
CA ARG A 272 -14.18 6.78 -3.28
C ARG A 272 -14.76 8.09 -3.81
N ALA A 273 -14.35 9.23 -3.25
CA ALA A 273 -14.80 10.55 -3.71
C ALA A 273 -14.31 10.84 -5.14
N LEU A 274 -13.05 10.50 -5.46
CA LEU A 274 -12.53 10.61 -6.82
C LEU A 274 -13.35 9.75 -7.78
N MET A 275 -13.51 8.45 -7.48
CA MET A 275 -14.18 7.50 -8.38
C MET A 275 -15.68 7.79 -8.57
N ALA A 276 -16.33 8.40 -7.57
CA ALA A 276 -17.73 8.79 -7.65
C ALA A 276 -18.01 9.99 -8.56
N ASP A 277 -17.01 10.85 -8.78
CA ASP A 277 -17.14 12.02 -9.64
C ASP A 277 -16.51 11.75 -11.02
N ALA A 278 -17.32 11.28 -11.95
CA ALA A 278 -16.88 10.97 -13.32
C ALA A 278 -16.28 12.18 -14.09
N THR A 279 -16.41 13.41 -13.57
CA THR A 279 -15.78 14.60 -14.16
C THR A 279 -14.41 14.92 -13.55
N ALA A 280 -14.00 14.20 -12.50
CA ALA A 280 -12.78 14.46 -11.77
C ALA A 280 -11.60 13.62 -12.26
N TRP A 281 -11.83 12.61 -13.07
CA TRP A 281 -10.82 11.71 -13.55
C TRP A 281 -11.18 11.08 -14.91
N GLU A 282 -10.18 10.49 -15.55
CA GLU A 282 -10.35 9.69 -16.77
C GLU A 282 -9.37 8.52 -16.80
N TRP A 283 -9.69 7.47 -17.55
CA TRP A 283 -8.72 6.43 -17.90
C TRP A 283 -7.88 6.88 -19.09
N VAL A 284 -6.54 6.78 -18.95
CA VAL A 284 -5.60 7.07 -20.01
C VAL A 284 -4.63 5.91 -20.22
N SER A 285 -4.15 5.74 -21.44
CA SER A 285 -3.07 4.82 -21.83
C SER A 285 -2.06 5.59 -22.66
N TYR A 286 -0.80 5.18 -22.65
CA TYR A 286 0.26 5.88 -23.35
C TYR A 286 0.93 4.97 -24.40
N ASP A 287 1.19 5.54 -25.57
CA ASP A 287 2.07 4.92 -26.56
C ASP A 287 3.53 5.22 -26.21
N SER A 288 4.33 4.17 -26.03
CA SER A 288 5.76 4.27 -25.61
C SER A 288 6.67 5.03 -26.60
N GLN A 289 6.17 5.38 -27.77
CA GLN A 289 6.96 6.07 -28.82
C GLN A 289 6.78 7.60 -28.85
N ALA A 290 5.82 8.18 -28.12
CA ALA A 290 5.42 9.58 -28.31
C ALA A 290 5.48 10.47 -27.06
N ALA A 291 5.58 9.93 -25.87
CA ALA A 291 5.60 10.73 -24.63
C ALA A 291 6.54 10.10 -23.59
N ALA A 292 7.12 10.95 -22.74
CA ALA A 292 7.77 10.48 -21.51
C ALA A 292 6.79 9.63 -20.70
N GLU A 293 7.25 8.49 -20.18
CA GLU A 293 6.41 7.66 -19.30
C GLU A 293 5.94 8.51 -18.11
N PRO A 294 4.62 8.55 -17.82
CA PRO A 294 4.09 9.41 -16.76
C PRO A 294 4.57 8.95 -15.37
N VAL A 295 4.97 7.69 -15.26
CA VAL A 295 5.57 7.07 -14.07
C VAL A 295 6.74 6.20 -14.56
N ALA A 296 7.94 6.47 -14.06
CA ALA A 296 9.13 5.68 -14.41
C ALA A 296 9.13 4.36 -13.64
N TYR A 297 8.55 3.31 -14.23
CA TYR A 297 8.73 1.94 -13.73
C TYR A 297 10.08 1.41 -14.19
N GLY A 298 10.86 0.84 -13.25
CA GLY A 298 12.09 0.14 -13.59
C GLY A 298 11.88 -0.96 -14.63
N ALA A 299 12.96 -1.35 -15.33
CA ALA A 299 12.89 -2.49 -16.25
C ALA A 299 12.30 -3.73 -15.55
N PRO A 300 11.52 -4.57 -16.25
CA PRO A 300 11.03 -5.82 -15.71
C PRO A 300 12.18 -6.65 -15.13
N ALA A 301 12.04 -7.14 -13.90
CA ALA A 301 13.03 -8.01 -13.27
C ALA A 301 12.84 -9.42 -13.82
N TYR A 302 13.75 -9.85 -14.69
CA TYR A 302 13.79 -11.24 -15.16
C TYR A 302 14.64 -12.06 -14.17
N ALA A 303 13.99 -12.94 -13.43
CA ALA A 303 14.67 -13.94 -12.59
C ALA A 303 15.22 -15.10 -13.45
#